data_bc9f44819afacfe19c2d19b9483381ab
#
_entry.id   bc9f44819afacfe19c2d19b9483381ab
#
_cell.length_a   1.000
_cell.length_b   1.000
_cell.length_c   1.000
_cell.angle_alpha   90.00
_cell.angle_beta   90.00
_cell.angle_gamma   90.00
#
_symmetry.space_group_name_H-M   'P 1'
#
loop_
_entity.id
_entity.type
_entity.pdbx_description
1 polymer ?
#
loop_
_entity_poly.entity_id
_entity_poly.type
_entity_poly.pdbx_seq_one_letter_code
_entity_poly.pdbx_strand_id
1 'polypeptide(L)'
;PFLVQSIFGVLGGIGPEMDNVMFMKQTADRLFGDNYIWSVLAAGRFQMPFVTQAAMMGGHVRVGLEDSIYLEKGVLAKSNADQVKKIRKILEELGMEIATPKDTRQILGLKGQNLVNF
;
A
#
# COMPACT_ATOMS: atom_id res chain seq x y z
N PRO A 1 7.20 8.08 -13.64
CA PRO A 1 7.57 7.79 -12.25
C PRO A 1 7.78 6.29 -12.05
N PHE A 2 8.54 5.90 -11.06
CA PHE A 2 8.68 4.51 -10.65
C PHE A 2 7.98 4.24 -9.32
N LEU A 3 7.58 2.98 -9.10
CA LEU A 3 6.90 2.56 -7.89
C LEU A 3 7.91 2.14 -6.82
N VAL A 4 7.85 2.78 -5.66
CA VAL A 4 8.59 2.38 -4.45
C VAL A 4 7.60 1.77 -3.46
N GLN A 5 7.81 0.52 -3.09
CA GLN A 5 7.00 -0.15 -2.08
C GLN A 5 7.82 -0.39 -0.82
N SER A 6 7.42 0.25 0.28
CA SER A 6 8.00 0.02 1.60
C SER A 6 7.31 -1.16 2.29
N ILE A 7 8.11 -2.06 2.85
CA ILE A 7 7.66 -3.32 3.46
C ILE A 7 8.05 -3.31 4.93
N PHE A 8 7.07 -3.55 5.82
CA PHE A 8 7.27 -3.51 7.27
C PHE A 8 6.90 -4.81 7.96
N GLY A 9 7.62 -5.14 9.02
CA GLY A 9 7.31 -6.27 9.90
C GLY A 9 7.60 -7.65 9.31
N VAL A 10 8.35 -7.72 8.22
CA VAL A 10 8.87 -8.98 7.67
C VAL A 10 10.19 -9.32 8.37
N LEU A 11 10.39 -10.60 8.69
CA LEU A 11 11.60 -11.06 9.37
C LEU A 11 12.86 -10.69 8.56
N GLY A 12 13.81 -10.05 9.23
CA GLY A 12 15.04 -9.55 8.61
C GLY A 12 14.91 -8.19 7.91
N GLY A 13 13.70 -7.62 7.82
CA GLY A 13 13.45 -6.29 7.32
C GLY A 13 13.33 -5.23 8.42
N ILE A 14 12.91 -4.02 8.03
CA ILE A 14 12.66 -2.94 8.98
C ILE A 14 11.47 -3.28 9.89
N GLY A 15 11.58 -2.91 11.17
CA GLY A 15 10.56 -3.19 12.18
C GLY A 15 9.24 -2.45 11.95
N PRO A 16 8.14 -2.99 12.51
CA PRO A 16 6.81 -2.41 12.34
C PRO A 16 6.49 -1.34 13.38
N GLU A 17 7.37 -0.38 13.52
CA GLU A 17 7.16 0.85 14.29
C GLU A 17 6.67 1.96 13.36
N MET A 18 5.71 2.77 13.81
CA MET A 18 5.13 3.86 13.02
C MET A 18 6.19 4.89 12.58
N ASP A 19 7.21 5.12 13.40
CA ASP A 19 8.33 6.03 13.08
C ASP A 19 9.13 5.54 11.87
N ASN A 20 9.22 4.24 11.67
CA ASN A 20 9.90 3.66 10.50
C ASN A 20 9.16 3.96 9.19
N VAL A 21 7.84 4.06 9.22
CA VAL A 21 7.04 4.48 8.05
C VAL A 21 7.40 5.91 7.67
N MET A 22 7.46 6.81 8.67
CA MET A 22 7.88 8.21 8.47
C MET A 22 9.30 8.30 7.94
N PHE A 23 10.22 7.56 8.54
CA PHE A 23 11.62 7.53 8.13
C PHE A 23 11.80 7.06 6.68
N MET A 24 11.14 5.97 6.29
CA MET A 24 11.21 5.45 4.92
C MET A 24 10.60 6.43 3.92
N LYS A 25 9.47 7.05 4.25
CA LYS A 25 8.84 8.08 3.40
C LYS A 25 9.76 9.29 3.21
N GLN A 26 10.27 9.86 4.29
CA GLN A 26 11.19 11.00 4.24
C GLN A 26 12.49 10.67 3.47
N THR A 27 12.98 9.46 3.63
CA THR A 27 14.15 9.00 2.88
C THR A 27 13.88 8.93 1.39
N ALA A 28 12.72 8.38 0.99
CA ALA A 28 12.31 8.32 -0.41
C ALA A 28 12.10 9.73 -1.00
N ASP A 29 11.46 10.63 -0.27
CA ASP A 29 11.27 12.03 -0.69
C ASP A 29 12.60 12.74 -0.95
N ARG A 30 13.56 12.56 -0.04
CA ARG A 30 14.91 13.15 -0.17
C ARG A 30 15.67 12.59 -1.37
N LEU A 31 15.53 11.31 -1.66
CA LEU A 31 16.26 10.63 -2.73
C LEU A 31 15.64 10.83 -4.12
N PHE A 32 14.32 10.88 -4.18
CA PHE A 32 13.58 10.78 -5.45
C PHE A 32 12.73 12.01 -5.77
N GLY A 33 12.52 12.92 -4.79
CA GLY A 33 11.64 14.07 -4.95
C GLY A 33 10.23 13.63 -5.37
N ASP A 34 9.69 14.27 -6.40
CA ASP A 34 8.35 13.96 -6.94
C ASP A 34 8.36 12.87 -8.02
N ASN A 35 9.50 12.22 -8.25
CA ASN A 35 9.66 11.28 -9.37
C ASN A 35 9.34 9.82 -8.98
N TYR A 36 8.54 9.59 -7.96
CA TYR A 36 8.13 8.24 -7.56
C TYR A 36 6.69 8.19 -7.07
N ILE A 37 6.13 7.00 -7.10
CA ILE A 37 4.84 6.66 -6.52
C ILE A 37 5.12 5.74 -5.34
N TRP A 38 4.59 6.09 -4.17
CA TRP A 38 4.84 5.36 -2.95
C TRP A 38 3.70 4.42 -2.59
N SER A 39 4.05 3.22 -2.15
CA SER A 39 3.12 2.21 -1.66
C SER A 39 3.67 1.55 -0.40
N VAL A 40 2.78 1.06 0.45
CA VAL A 40 3.15 0.35 1.69
C VAL A 40 2.40 -0.98 1.78
N LEU A 41 3.11 -1.98 2.30
CA LEU A 41 2.53 -3.18 2.89
C LEU A 41 3.15 -3.44 4.27
N ALA A 42 2.44 -4.15 5.13
CA ALA A 42 2.97 -4.61 6.39
C ALA A 42 2.46 -6.00 6.74
N ALA A 43 3.31 -6.78 7.42
CA ALA A 43 3.00 -8.18 7.75
C ALA A 43 2.10 -8.30 8.98
N GLY A 44 1.23 -9.31 8.97
CA GLY A 44 0.42 -9.73 10.09
C GLY A 44 -0.53 -8.64 10.60
N ARG A 45 -0.58 -8.47 11.92
CA ARG A 45 -1.49 -7.49 12.58
C ARG A 45 -1.23 -6.03 12.20
N PHE A 46 -0.08 -5.75 11.62
CA PHE A 46 0.32 -4.40 11.22
C PHE A 46 -0.25 -3.98 9.85
N GLN A 47 -0.79 -4.93 9.07
CA GLN A 47 -1.26 -4.65 7.71
C GLN A 47 -2.21 -3.44 7.66
N MET A 48 -3.37 -3.51 8.26
CA MET A 48 -4.37 -2.43 8.17
C MET A 48 -3.91 -1.09 8.75
N PRO A 49 -3.30 -1.02 9.95
CA PRO A 49 -2.81 0.24 10.50
C PRO A 49 -1.75 0.91 9.62
N PHE A 50 -0.80 0.15 9.09
CA PHE A 50 0.34 0.70 8.34
C PHE A 50 -0.08 1.20 6.96
N VAL A 51 -0.93 0.46 6.25
CA VAL A 51 -1.43 0.93 4.95
C VAL A 51 -2.38 2.11 5.10
N THR A 52 -3.12 2.20 6.22
CA THR A 52 -3.94 3.38 6.54
C THR A 52 -3.06 4.60 6.80
N GLN A 53 -1.99 4.45 7.58
CA GLN A 53 -1.02 5.53 7.78
C GLN A 53 -0.40 5.98 6.46
N ALA A 54 0.00 5.03 5.60
CA ALA A 54 0.55 5.36 4.29
C ALA A 54 -0.42 6.17 3.44
N ALA A 55 -1.69 5.79 3.43
CA ALA A 55 -2.72 6.53 2.70
C ALA A 55 -2.89 7.96 3.21
N MET A 56 -2.89 8.17 4.54
CA MET A 56 -2.92 9.51 5.14
C MET A 56 -1.69 10.36 4.78
N MET A 57 -0.57 9.72 4.42
CA MET A 57 0.66 10.36 3.96
C MET A 57 0.75 10.50 2.43
N GLY A 58 -0.34 10.26 1.70
CA GLY A 58 -0.40 10.35 0.24
C GLY A 58 0.13 9.12 -0.50
N GLY A 59 0.33 8.01 0.20
CA GLY A 59 0.78 6.75 -0.40
C GLY A 59 -0.38 5.84 -0.84
N HIS A 60 -0.02 4.84 -1.63
CA HIS A 60 -0.92 3.75 -2.02
C HIS A 60 -0.78 2.56 -1.06
N VAL A 61 -1.77 1.69 -1.08
CA VAL A 61 -1.89 0.57 -0.14
C VAL A 61 -1.83 -0.77 -0.85
N ARG A 62 -1.17 -1.73 -0.21
CA ARG A 62 -1.25 -3.14 -0.60
C ARG A 62 -1.73 -3.96 0.60
N VAL A 63 -2.76 -4.80 0.37
CA VAL A 63 -3.28 -5.78 1.33
C VAL A 63 -3.45 -7.14 0.65
N GLY A 64 -3.36 -8.21 1.42
CA GLY A 64 -3.58 -9.56 0.90
C GLY A 64 -3.21 -10.64 1.91
N LEU A 65 -3.63 -11.87 1.61
CA LEU A 65 -3.40 -13.05 2.45
C LEU A 65 -1.93 -13.45 2.52
N GLU A 66 -1.12 -13.03 1.54
CA GLU A 66 0.33 -13.22 1.59
C GLU A 66 0.95 -12.48 2.79
N ASP A 67 0.44 -11.29 3.08
CA ASP A 67 1.00 -10.40 4.10
C ASP A 67 0.34 -10.62 5.48
N SER A 68 -0.95 -10.99 5.52
CA SER A 68 -1.69 -11.31 6.74
C SER A 68 -2.88 -12.22 6.46
N ILE A 69 -3.03 -13.28 7.25
CA ILE A 69 -4.19 -14.16 7.18
C ILE A 69 -5.39 -13.64 7.98
N TYR A 70 -5.23 -12.55 8.73
CA TYR A 70 -6.28 -11.99 9.58
C TYR A 70 -6.96 -10.78 8.95
N LEU A 71 -8.27 -10.74 9.09
CA LEU A 71 -9.07 -9.55 8.79
C LEU A 71 -9.03 -8.55 9.96
N GLU A 72 -9.07 -9.06 11.17
CA GLU A 72 -8.92 -8.34 12.45
C GLU A 72 -8.50 -9.31 13.54
N LYS A 73 -8.29 -8.81 14.77
CA LYS A 73 -7.86 -9.66 15.90
C LYS A 73 -8.79 -10.84 16.11
N GLY A 74 -8.26 -12.05 15.92
CA GLY A 74 -8.99 -13.31 16.12
C GLY A 74 -9.93 -13.69 14.97
N VAL A 75 -10.02 -12.89 13.90
CA VAL A 75 -10.90 -13.18 12.75
C VAL A 75 -10.04 -13.39 11.49
N LEU A 76 -10.10 -14.59 10.94
CA LEU A 76 -9.43 -14.93 9.70
C LEU A 76 -10.13 -14.28 8.50
N ALA A 77 -9.36 -13.75 7.57
CA ALA A 77 -9.86 -13.36 6.26
C ALA A 77 -10.17 -14.60 5.42
N LYS A 78 -11.30 -14.62 4.76
CA LYS A 78 -11.72 -15.72 3.89
C LYS A 78 -11.10 -15.61 2.48
N SER A 79 -10.70 -14.41 2.10
CA SER A 79 -10.15 -14.12 0.77
C SER A 79 -9.35 -12.81 0.77
N ASN A 80 -8.55 -12.61 -0.27
CA ASN A 80 -7.94 -11.30 -0.54
C ASN A 80 -9.01 -10.20 -0.68
N ALA A 81 -10.16 -10.53 -1.28
CA ALA A 81 -11.26 -9.58 -1.46
C ALA A 81 -11.81 -9.05 -0.14
N ASP A 82 -11.82 -9.84 0.94
CA ASP A 82 -12.26 -9.36 2.26
C ASP A 82 -11.32 -8.28 2.81
N GLN A 83 -10.02 -8.47 2.63
CA GLN A 83 -9.04 -7.48 3.05
C GLN A 83 -9.11 -6.20 2.19
N VAL A 84 -9.29 -6.35 0.89
CA VAL A 84 -9.52 -5.21 -0.02
C VAL A 84 -10.78 -4.44 0.36
N LYS A 85 -11.88 -5.13 0.64
CA LYS A 85 -13.13 -4.48 1.11
C LYS A 85 -12.91 -3.73 2.41
N LYS A 86 -12.16 -4.31 3.35
CA LYS A 86 -11.89 -3.69 4.64
C LYS A 86 -11.07 -2.40 4.49
N ILE A 87 -9.94 -2.45 3.79
CA ILE A 87 -9.13 -1.24 3.61
C ILE A 87 -9.87 -0.19 2.78
N ARG A 88 -10.60 -0.59 1.75
CA ARG A 88 -11.44 0.33 0.98
C ARG A 88 -12.42 1.07 1.88
N LYS A 89 -13.15 0.36 2.75
CA LYS A 89 -14.08 0.99 3.70
C LYS A 89 -13.37 1.99 4.62
N ILE A 90 -12.20 1.64 5.16
CA ILE A 90 -11.42 2.54 6.01
C ILE A 90 -11.07 3.82 5.25
N LEU A 91 -10.58 3.72 4.03
CA LEU A 91 -10.17 4.87 3.22
C LEU A 91 -11.36 5.76 2.83
N GLU A 92 -12.48 5.15 2.43
CA GLU A 92 -13.72 5.88 2.11
C GLU A 92 -14.29 6.62 3.33
N GLU A 93 -14.25 6.03 4.53
CA GLU A 93 -14.64 6.68 5.79
C GLU A 93 -13.72 7.85 6.17
N LEU A 94 -12.48 7.85 5.70
CA LEU A 94 -11.56 8.98 5.81
C LEU A 94 -11.75 10.04 4.71
N GLY A 95 -12.75 9.87 3.83
CA GLY A 95 -13.03 10.78 2.72
C GLY A 95 -12.09 10.62 1.53
N MET A 96 -11.39 9.50 1.43
CA MET A 96 -10.48 9.22 0.31
C MET A 96 -11.21 8.50 -0.82
N GLU A 97 -10.85 8.83 -2.05
CA GLU A 97 -11.35 8.15 -3.24
C GLU A 97 -10.45 6.98 -3.64
N ILE A 98 -11.06 5.90 -4.11
CA ILE A 98 -10.34 4.74 -4.62
C ILE A 98 -10.18 4.89 -6.14
N ALA A 99 -8.94 4.89 -6.61
CA ALA A 99 -8.62 4.99 -8.03
C ALA A 99 -9.28 3.86 -8.85
N THR A 100 -9.88 4.23 -9.96
CA THR A 100 -10.36 3.23 -10.94
C THR A 100 -9.18 2.56 -11.66
N PRO A 101 -9.38 1.42 -12.34
CA PRO A 101 -8.34 0.83 -13.19
C PRO A 101 -7.79 1.79 -14.25
N LYS A 102 -8.60 2.71 -14.74
CA LYS A 102 -8.18 3.74 -15.69
C LYS A 102 -7.25 4.75 -15.01
N ASP A 103 -7.65 5.26 -13.83
CA ASP A 103 -6.85 6.20 -13.07
C ASP A 103 -5.51 5.56 -12.66
N THR A 104 -5.53 4.29 -12.22
CA THR A 104 -4.33 3.55 -11.85
C THR A 104 -3.34 3.45 -13.01
N ARG A 105 -3.81 3.12 -14.22
CA ARG A 105 -2.94 3.08 -15.41
C ARG A 105 -2.32 4.44 -15.71
N GLN A 106 -3.09 5.49 -15.52
CA GLN A 106 -2.62 6.85 -15.76
C GLN A 106 -1.61 7.29 -14.70
N ILE A 107 -1.91 7.05 -13.42
CA ILE A 107 -1.02 7.37 -12.28
C ILE A 107 0.33 6.65 -12.43
N LEU A 108 0.31 5.37 -12.77
CA LEU A 108 1.51 4.56 -12.94
C LEU A 108 2.23 4.75 -14.28
N GLY A 109 1.65 5.52 -15.20
CA GLY A 109 2.21 5.72 -16.53
C GLY A 109 2.37 4.40 -17.32
N LEU A 110 1.45 3.45 -17.14
CA LEU A 110 1.55 2.14 -17.75
C LEU A 110 1.44 2.22 -19.27
N LYS A 111 2.28 1.46 -19.96
CA LYS A 111 2.16 1.25 -21.41
C LYS A 111 0.81 0.59 -21.71
N GLY A 112 0.09 1.08 -22.68
CA GLY A 112 -1.12 0.43 -23.17
C GLY A 112 -0.77 -0.84 -23.98
N GLN A 113 -1.77 -1.67 -24.21
CA GLN A 113 -1.63 -2.90 -25.00
C GLN A 113 -0.99 -2.67 -26.38
N ASN A 114 -1.22 -1.50 -26.96
CA ASN A 114 -0.66 -1.11 -28.27
C ASN A 114 0.84 -0.72 -28.22
N LEU A 115 1.43 -0.61 -27.05
CA LEU A 115 2.83 -0.22 -26.85
C LEU A 115 3.70 -1.34 -26.25
N VAL A 116 3.14 -2.54 -26.16
CA VAL A 116 3.85 -3.75 -25.70
C VAL A 116 3.95 -4.74 -26.84
N ASN A 117 5.04 -5.50 -26.87
CA ASN A 117 5.43 -6.34 -28.00
C ASN A 117 5.32 -7.84 -27.66
N PHE A 118 4.19 -8.25 -27.08
CA PHE A 118 3.85 -9.66 -26.78
C PHE A 118 2.38 -9.92 -26.98
#